data_c9f4e93e66877c94d84117e020c8aec2
#
_entry.id   c9f4e93e66877c94d84117e020c8aec2
#
_cell.length_a   1.000
_cell.length_b   1.000
_cell.length_c   1.000
_cell.angle_alpha   90.00
_cell.angle_beta   90.00
_cell.angle_gamma   90.00
#
_symmetry.space_group_name_H-M   'P 1'
#
loop_
_entity.id
_entity.type
_entity.pdbx_description
1 polymer ?
#
loop_
_entity_poly.entity_id
_entity_poly.type
_entity_poly.pdbx_seq_one_letter_code
_entity_poly.pdbx_strand_id
1 'polypeptide(L)'
;NAPVAAYSQQGVWRLDRSEAITYFIAEGLAESGFKEGDRALAEWALEAWGRQINPPLEMVPGPEASATVRLYWVPAGAGLYGEMRARMVEGRLAADVFVRPDTDGLGLDISGRARLDPLFRDTVVYLTCVHELGHAFGLPHTSDFADIMYTFQYGGDFVAYFMRFREQLEVWDDIRQTSPFSTADGSAFGSLYP
;
A
#
# COMPACT_ATOMS: atom_id res chain seq x y z
N ASN A 1 -10.76 -18.82 -17.83
CA ASN A 1 -9.88 -18.01 -16.99
C ASN A 1 -8.75 -17.47 -17.87
N ALA A 2 -8.95 -16.29 -18.49
CA ALA A 2 -7.88 -15.61 -19.18
C ALA A 2 -6.87 -15.12 -18.11
N PRO A 3 -5.57 -15.32 -18.30
CA PRO A 3 -4.59 -14.87 -17.33
C PRO A 3 -4.60 -13.34 -17.26
N VAL A 4 -4.53 -12.79 -16.04
CA VAL A 4 -4.53 -11.35 -15.73
C VAL A 4 -3.48 -10.58 -16.52
N ALA A 5 -2.38 -11.23 -16.93
CA ALA A 5 -1.36 -10.68 -17.82
C ALA A 5 -1.89 -10.19 -19.19
N ALA A 6 -3.08 -10.62 -19.63
CA ALA A 6 -3.68 -10.17 -20.88
C ALA A 6 -4.28 -8.76 -20.80
N TYR A 7 -4.61 -8.27 -19.59
CA TYR A 7 -5.17 -6.94 -19.42
C TYR A 7 -4.11 -5.82 -19.41
N SER A 8 -2.85 -6.15 -19.06
CA SER A 8 -1.75 -5.18 -19.08
C SER A 8 -1.30 -4.80 -20.50
N GLN A 9 -1.75 -5.49 -21.54
CA GLN A 9 -1.37 -5.22 -22.93
C GLN A 9 -2.41 -4.41 -23.72
N GLN A 10 -3.62 -4.18 -23.21
CA GLN A 10 -4.70 -3.53 -23.97
C GLN A 10 -5.44 -2.38 -23.27
N GLY A 11 -5.08 -2.00 -22.05
CA GLY A 11 -5.74 -0.89 -21.35
C GLY A 11 -5.01 -0.49 -20.07
N VAL A 12 -5.18 0.75 -19.66
CA VAL A 12 -4.72 1.23 -18.37
C VAL A 12 -5.46 0.45 -17.29
N TRP A 13 -4.73 -0.31 -16.44
CA TRP A 13 -5.30 -0.91 -15.25
C TRP A 13 -5.79 0.19 -14.31
N ARG A 14 -7.07 0.19 -13.98
CA ARG A 14 -7.64 1.04 -12.93
C ARG A 14 -8.92 0.44 -12.40
N LEU A 15 -9.24 0.71 -11.15
CA LEU A 15 -10.51 0.33 -10.55
C LEU A 15 -11.64 1.23 -11.08
N ASP A 16 -12.85 0.67 -11.16
CA ASP A 16 -14.05 1.45 -11.51
C ASP A 16 -14.44 2.33 -10.31
N ARG A 17 -14.62 3.63 -10.55
CA ARG A 17 -15.05 4.62 -9.55
C ARG A 17 -16.47 5.13 -9.77
N SER A 18 -17.25 4.50 -10.63
CA SER A 18 -18.66 4.87 -10.83
C SER A 18 -19.50 4.72 -9.56
N GLU A 19 -19.02 3.90 -8.63
CA GLU A 19 -19.51 3.71 -7.28
C GLU A 19 -18.35 3.82 -6.28
N ALA A 20 -18.66 3.91 -4.98
CA ALA A 20 -17.64 3.85 -3.94
C ALA A 20 -16.81 2.56 -4.04
N ILE A 21 -15.49 2.68 -3.92
CA ILE A 21 -14.60 1.52 -3.88
C ILE A 21 -14.76 0.85 -2.53
N THR A 22 -15.24 -0.39 -2.54
CA THR A 22 -15.34 -1.17 -1.31
C THR A 22 -14.00 -1.80 -0.94
N TYR A 23 -13.65 -1.78 0.35
CA TYR A 23 -12.44 -2.42 0.83
C TYR A 23 -12.70 -3.38 1.99
N PHE A 24 -11.88 -4.41 2.08
CA PHE A 24 -11.82 -5.35 3.19
C PHE A 24 -10.38 -5.43 3.69
N ILE A 25 -10.19 -5.40 5.00
CA ILE A 25 -8.90 -5.61 5.66
C ILE A 25 -9.05 -6.81 6.59
N ALA A 26 -8.25 -7.85 6.34
CA ALA A 26 -8.28 -9.08 7.11
C ALA A 26 -7.83 -8.85 8.56
N GLU A 27 -8.27 -9.73 9.44
CA GLU A 27 -7.70 -9.81 10.79
C GLU A 27 -6.24 -10.28 10.71
N GLY A 28 -5.41 -9.71 11.59
CA GLY A 28 -4.00 -10.08 11.66
C GLY A 28 -3.81 -11.43 12.35
N LEU A 29 -2.81 -12.19 11.87
CA LEU A 29 -2.38 -13.44 12.48
C LEU A 29 -1.14 -13.20 13.33
N ALA A 30 -1.05 -13.86 14.47
CA ALA A 30 0.10 -13.71 15.38
C ALA A 30 1.44 -14.03 14.70
N GLU A 31 1.46 -15.06 13.83
CA GLU A 31 2.64 -15.47 13.05
C GLU A 31 3.05 -14.48 11.96
N SER A 32 2.22 -13.49 11.63
CA SER A 32 2.57 -12.44 10.67
C SER A 32 3.37 -11.30 11.27
N GLY A 33 3.51 -11.24 12.59
CA GLY A 33 4.08 -10.08 13.28
C GLY A 33 3.12 -8.88 13.33
N PHE A 34 1.83 -9.11 13.07
CA PHE A 34 0.78 -8.10 13.11
C PHE A 34 0.66 -7.49 14.51
N LYS A 35 0.48 -6.17 14.56
CA LYS A 35 0.19 -5.40 15.76
C LYS A 35 -1.19 -4.76 15.66
N GLU A 36 -1.80 -4.46 16.79
CA GLU A 36 -3.15 -3.87 16.86
C GLU A 36 -3.32 -2.61 15.99
N GLY A 37 -2.28 -1.77 15.91
CA GLY A 37 -2.30 -0.55 15.10
C GLY A 37 -2.21 -0.77 13.59
N ASP A 38 -1.78 -1.94 13.10
CA ASP A 38 -1.50 -2.16 11.68
C ASP A 38 -2.77 -2.03 10.81
N ARG A 39 -3.92 -2.41 11.35
CA ARG A 39 -5.20 -2.20 10.66
C ARG A 39 -5.46 -0.73 10.38
N ALA A 40 -5.24 0.14 11.36
CA ALA A 40 -5.41 1.58 11.18
C ALA A 40 -4.41 2.15 10.16
N LEU A 41 -3.16 1.65 10.13
CA LEU A 41 -2.18 2.04 9.12
C LEU A 41 -2.66 1.71 7.70
N ALA A 42 -3.28 0.54 7.50
CA ALA A 42 -3.86 0.17 6.21
C ALA A 42 -5.07 1.06 5.83
N GLU A 43 -5.94 1.37 6.79
CA GLU A 43 -7.07 2.29 6.59
C GLU A 43 -6.58 3.70 6.24
N TRP A 44 -5.55 4.21 6.92
CA TRP A 44 -4.95 5.51 6.62
C TRP A 44 -4.26 5.55 5.25
N ALA A 45 -3.70 4.43 4.80
CA ALA A 45 -3.14 4.32 3.46
C ALA A 45 -4.22 4.44 2.36
N LEU A 46 -5.38 3.81 2.56
CA LEU A 46 -6.56 4.00 1.69
C LEU A 46 -7.02 5.46 1.69
N GLU A 47 -7.18 6.06 2.87
CA GLU A 47 -7.58 7.46 3.01
C GLU A 47 -6.57 8.41 2.33
N ALA A 48 -5.27 8.12 2.45
CA ALA A 48 -4.22 8.93 1.82
C ALA A 48 -4.38 8.97 0.30
N TRP A 49 -4.59 7.81 -0.36
CA TRP A 49 -4.89 7.76 -1.78
C TRP A 49 -6.19 8.46 -2.14
N GLY A 50 -7.25 8.25 -1.36
CA GLY A 50 -8.54 8.90 -1.59
C GLY A 50 -8.45 10.42 -1.67
N ARG A 51 -7.58 11.03 -0.86
CA ARG A 51 -7.37 12.48 -0.80
C ARG A 51 -6.54 13.07 -1.95
N GLN A 52 -5.93 12.23 -2.82
CA GLN A 52 -5.07 12.72 -3.91
C GLN A 52 -5.83 13.33 -5.08
N ILE A 53 -7.13 13.17 -5.16
CA ILE A 53 -7.97 13.73 -6.22
C ILE A 53 -9.13 14.55 -5.65
N ASN A 54 -9.71 15.39 -6.48
CA ASN A 54 -10.85 16.22 -6.11
C ASN A 54 -11.96 16.09 -7.19
N PRO A 55 -13.18 15.60 -6.84
CA PRO A 55 -13.57 15.16 -5.49
C PRO A 55 -12.80 13.92 -5.03
N PRO A 56 -12.64 13.74 -3.70
CA PRO A 56 -11.94 12.58 -3.17
C PRO A 56 -12.55 11.25 -3.63
N LEU A 57 -11.70 10.24 -3.84
CA LEU A 57 -12.17 8.89 -4.16
C LEU A 57 -12.86 8.30 -2.92
N GLU A 58 -14.13 8.00 -3.06
CA GLU A 58 -14.91 7.43 -1.97
C GLU A 58 -14.53 5.95 -1.77
N MET A 59 -14.13 5.62 -0.55
CA MET A 59 -13.78 4.26 -0.14
C MET A 59 -14.54 3.88 1.13
N VAL A 60 -15.21 2.74 1.09
CA VAL A 60 -16.06 2.28 2.20
C VAL A 60 -15.74 0.82 2.57
N PRO A 61 -15.84 0.44 3.85
CA PRO A 61 -15.70 -0.95 4.24
C PRO A 61 -16.76 -1.83 3.58
N GLY A 62 -16.38 -3.04 3.20
CA GLY A 62 -17.28 -4.02 2.59
C GLY A 62 -16.94 -5.45 2.99
N PRO A 63 -17.85 -6.41 2.70
CA PRO A 63 -17.60 -7.81 3.00
C PRO A 63 -16.50 -8.38 2.09
N GLU A 64 -15.68 -9.30 2.64
CA GLU A 64 -14.55 -9.92 1.94
C GLU A 64 -14.93 -10.48 0.56
N ALA A 65 -16.09 -11.14 0.48
CA ALA A 65 -16.50 -11.83 -0.75
C ALA A 65 -16.66 -10.86 -1.95
N SER A 66 -17.10 -9.63 -1.73
CA SER A 66 -17.45 -8.65 -2.77
C SER A 66 -16.57 -7.40 -2.78
N ALA A 67 -15.70 -7.20 -1.78
CA ALA A 67 -14.85 -6.01 -1.73
C ALA A 67 -13.97 -5.88 -2.97
N THR A 68 -13.89 -4.68 -3.52
CA THR A 68 -13.06 -4.35 -4.69
C THR A 68 -11.57 -4.44 -4.35
N VAL A 69 -11.16 -3.96 -3.17
CA VAL A 69 -9.80 -4.08 -2.65
C VAL A 69 -9.82 -4.92 -1.38
N ARG A 70 -8.98 -5.96 -1.32
CA ARG A 70 -8.82 -6.76 -0.10
C ARG A 70 -7.35 -6.72 0.33
N LEU A 71 -7.12 -6.44 1.60
CA LEU A 71 -5.79 -6.43 2.18
C LEU A 71 -5.64 -7.59 3.18
N TYR A 72 -4.57 -8.34 3.02
CA TYR A 72 -4.22 -9.49 3.84
C TYR A 72 -2.83 -9.34 4.46
N TRP A 73 -2.69 -9.76 5.70
CA TRP A 73 -1.42 -9.81 6.41
C TRP A 73 -0.78 -11.17 6.18
N VAL A 74 0.43 -11.16 5.64
CA VAL A 74 1.13 -12.41 5.32
C VAL A 74 2.16 -12.78 6.39
N PRO A 75 2.40 -14.09 6.60
CA PRO A 75 3.39 -14.57 7.56
C PRO A 75 4.80 -14.08 7.26
N ALA A 76 5.63 -13.94 8.30
CA ALA A 76 7.01 -13.48 8.21
C ALA A 76 7.88 -14.30 7.21
N GLY A 77 7.59 -15.58 7.03
CA GLY A 77 8.29 -16.47 6.09
C GLY A 77 7.82 -16.42 4.64
N ALA A 78 6.87 -15.54 4.28
CA ALA A 78 6.24 -15.53 2.96
C ALA A 78 7.14 -15.05 1.79
N GLY A 79 8.37 -14.62 2.03
CA GLY A 79 9.36 -14.25 1.01
C GLY A 79 9.18 -12.85 0.43
N LEU A 80 7.97 -12.39 0.17
CA LEU A 80 7.66 -11.04 -0.30
C LEU A 80 7.30 -10.12 0.86
N TYR A 81 7.66 -8.84 0.73
CA TYR A 81 7.32 -7.82 1.74
C TYR A 81 5.97 -7.20 1.48
N GLY A 82 5.64 -6.98 0.22
CA GLY A 82 4.34 -6.58 -0.27
C GLY A 82 4.09 -7.17 -1.64
N GLU A 83 2.84 -7.37 -2.00
CA GLU A 83 2.42 -7.85 -3.31
C GLU A 83 0.98 -7.44 -3.60
N MET A 84 0.71 -7.02 -4.82
CA MET A 84 -0.65 -6.86 -5.33
C MET A 84 -0.95 -7.92 -6.38
N ARG A 85 -2.11 -8.55 -6.29
CA ARG A 85 -2.65 -9.48 -7.29
C ARG A 85 -3.98 -8.99 -7.82
N ALA A 86 -4.03 -8.81 -9.12
CA ALA A 86 -5.26 -8.46 -9.80
C ALA A 86 -6.26 -9.62 -9.81
N ARG A 87 -7.54 -9.30 -9.69
CA ARG A 87 -8.64 -10.26 -9.78
C ARG A 87 -9.87 -9.64 -10.42
N MET A 88 -10.90 -10.44 -10.64
CA MET A 88 -12.21 -10.00 -11.11
C MET A 88 -13.28 -10.33 -10.05
N VAL A 89 -14.19 -9.38 -9.82
CA VAL A 89 -15.37 -9.57 -8.99
C VAL A 89 -16.57 -9.08 -9.78
N GLU A 90 -17.54 -9.95 -10.02
CA GLU A 90 -18.77 -9.62 -10.78
C GLU A 90 -18.50 -8.91 -12.12
N GLY A 91 -17.41 -9.31 -12.80
CA GLY A 91 -17.02 -8.72 -14.09
C GLY A 91 -16.25 -7.39 -13.99
N ARG A 92 -15.96 -6.89 -12.78
CA ARG A 92 -15.18 -5.66 -12.54
C ARG A 92 -13.76 -5.99 -12.07
N LEU A 93 -12.81 -5.11 -12.41
CA LEU A 93 -11.44 -5.20 -11.90
C LEU A 93 -11.44 -5.00 -10.37
N ALA A 94 -10.66 -5.82 -9.70
CA ALA A 94 -10.49 -5.83 -8.25
C ALA A 94 -9.05 -6.27 -7.91
N ALA A 95 -8.61 -6.04 -6.70
CA ALA A 95 -7.25 -6.32 -6.28
C ALA A 95 -7.19 -6.98 -4.90
N ASP A 96 -6.28 -7.94 -4.77
CA ASP A 96 -5.83 -8.46 -3.47
C ASP A 96 -4.44 -7.91 -3.18
N VAL A 97 -4.31 -7.29 -2.02
CA VAL A 97 -3.08 -6.69 -1.51
C VAL A 97 -2.58 -7.53 -0.36
N PHE A 98 -1.32 -7.90 -0.40
CA PHE A 98 -0.64 -8.69 0.63
C PHE A 98 0.47 -7.86 1.24
N VAL A 99 0.47 -7.70 2.55
CA VAL A 99 1.47 -6.94 3.29
C VAL A 99 2.03 -7.79 4.42
N ARG A 100 3.36 -7.79 4.56
CA ARG A 100 4.04 -8.43 5.67
C ARG A 100 4.36 -7.38 6.73
N PRO A 101 3.70 -7.40 7.90
CA PRO A 101 3.95 -6.41 8.95
C PRO A 101 5.21 -6.72 9.77
N ASP A 102 5.79 -7.94 9.64
CA ASP A 102 7.07 -8.27 10.23
C ASP A 102 8.22 -7.57 9.51
N THR A 103 9.05 -6.82 10.25
CA THR A 103 10.21 -6.10 9.72
C THR A 103 11.53 -6.85 9.87
N ASP A 104 11.54 -7.99 10.57
CA ASP A 104 12.78 -8.73 10.87
C ASP A 104 13.43 -9.31 9.60
N GLY A 105 12.64 -9.63 8.60
CA GLY A 105 13.13 -10.14 7.32
C GLY A 105 13.70 -9.09 6.35
N LEU A 106 13.66 -7.79 6.67
CA LEU A 106 14.18 -6.70 5.82
C LEU A 106 15.69 -6.41 6.00
N GLY A 107 16.39 -7.26 6.71
CA GLY A 107 17.81 -7.08 7.01
C GLY A 107 18.07 -6.35 8.33
N LEU A 108 19.31 -6.45 8.81
CA LEU A 108 19.69 -6.00 10.16
C LEU A 108 19.49 -4.49 10.37
N ASP A 109 19.72 -3.68 9.35
CA ASP A 109 19.62 -2.22 9.44
C ASP A 109 18.17 -1.77 9.68
N ILE A 110 17.23 -2.36 8.95
CA ILE A 110 15.79 -2.09 9.12
C ILE A 110 15.28 -2.71 10.43
N SER A 111 15.55 -3.99 10.65
CA SER A 111 15.04 -4.69 11.84
C SER A 111 15.59 -4.14 13.13
N GLY A 112 16.88 -3.79 13.16
CA GLY A 112 17.51 -3.16 14.33
C GLY A 112 16.89 -1.81 14.66
N ARG A 113 16.66 -0.97 13.67
CA ARG A 113 16.00 0.32 13.85
C ARG A 113 14.53 0.17 14.26
N ALA A 114 13.79 -0.73 13.63
CA ALA A 114 12.39 -0.97 13.95
C ALA A 114 12.15 -1.45 15.38
N ARG A 115 13.13 -2.16 15.97
CA ARG A 115 13.08 -2.56 17.38
C ARG A 115 13.34 -1.40 18.34
N LEU A 116 14.15 -0.43 17.95
CA LEU A 116 14.51 0.74 18.77
C LEU A 116 13.54 1.91 18.59
N ASP A 117 12.91 2.00 17.43
CA ASP A 117 11.97 3.06 17.07
C ASP A 117 10.65 2.43 16.55
N PRO A 118 9.65 2.25 17.43
CA PRO A 118 8.35 1.71 17.03
C PRO A 118 7.67 2.52 15.92
N LEU A 119 7.83 3.85 15.91
CA LEU A 119 7.26 4.71 14.90
C LEU A 119 7.93 4.52 13.53
N PHE A 120 9.22 4.17 13.49
CA PHE A 120 9.89 3.74 12.27
C PHE A 120 9.32 2.40 11.75
N ARG A 121 9.10 1.43 12.65
CA ARG A 121 8.43 0.17 12.26
C ARG A 121 7.07 0.43 11.63
N ASP A 122 6.26 1.29 12.25
CA ASP A 122 4.93 1.61 11.77
C ASP A 122 4.99 2.39 10.45
N THR A 123 5.99 3.26 10.26
CA THR A 123 6.29 3.90 8.98
C THR A 123 6.55 2.88 7.88
N VAL A 124 7.34 1.84 8.15
CA VAL A 124 7.64 0.78 7.16
C VAL A 124 6.36 0.07 6.74
N VAL A 125 5.51 -0.33 7.70
CA VAL A 125 4.23 -1.00 7.40
C VAL A 125 3.28 -0.07 6.64
N TYR A 126 3.14 1.17 7.09
CA TYR A 126 2.28 2.16 6.44
C TYR A 126 2.69 2.41 4.98
N LEU A 127 3.96 2.72 4.73
CA LEU A 127 4.44 3.00 3.37
C LEU A 127 4.36 1.76 2.47
N THR A 128 4.51 0.55 3.02
CA THR A 128 4.26 -0.69 2.26
C THR A 128 2.78 -0.81 1.88
N CYS A 129 1.84 -0.53 2.80
CA CYS A 129 0.43 -0.48 2.47
C CYS A 129 0.14 0.55 1.37
N VAL A 130 0.69 1.77 1.48
CA VAL A 130 0.51 2.82 0.46
C VAL A 130 1.03 2.37 -0.90
N HIS A 131 2.22 1.76 -0.96
CA HIS A 131 2.84 1.26 -2.19
C HIS A 131 1.99 0.19 -2.87
N GLU A 132 1.61 -0.86 -2.13
CA GLU A 132 0.83 -1.97 -2.70
C GLU A 132 -0.59 -1.55 -3.10
N LEU A 133 -1.20 -0.64 -2.36
CA LEU A 133 -2.45 -0.01 -2.75
C LEU A 133 -2.30 0.84 -4.01
N GLY A 134 -1.16 1.52 -4.20
CA GLY A 134 -0.84 2.21 -5.45
C GLY A 134 -0.94 1.29 -6.67
N HIS A 135 -0.39 0.06 -6.55
CA HIS A 135 -0.55 -0.97 -7.57
C HIS A 135 -2.01 -1.40 -7.75
N ALA A 136 -2.76 -1.55 -6.66
CA ALA A 136 -4.18 -1.88 -6.72
C ALA A 136 -4.99 -0.82 -7.47
N PHE A 137 -4.61 0.44 -7.36
CA PHE A 137 -5.22 1.56 -8.09
C PHE A 137 -4.71 1.72 -9.52
N GLY A 138 -3.65 1.01 -9.91
CA GLY A 138 -3.17 0.99 -11.30
C GLY A 138 -1.83 1.69 -11.53
N LEU A 139 -1.14 2.13 -10.50
CA LEU A 139 0.16 2.79 -10.65
C LEU A 139 1.27 1.76 -10.86
N PRO A 140 2.13 1.96 -11.87
CA PRO A 140 3.34 1.15 -12.06
C PRO A 140 4.47 1.59 -11.14
N HIS A 141 5.51 0.78 -11.06
CA HIS A 141 6.76 1.19 -10.42
C HIS A 141 7.40 2.41 -11.10
N THR A 142 8.10 3.21 -10.31
CA THR A 142 8.94 4.32 -10.79
C THR A 142 10.41 4.09 -10.41
N SER A 143 11.31 4.86 -11.04
CA SER A 143 12.73 4.89 -10.73
C SER A 143 13.16 6.09 -9.88
N ASP A 144 12.24 6.98 -9.53
CA ASP A 144 12.54 8.13 -8.68
C ASP A 144 12.41 7.74 -7.21
N PHE A 145 13.52 7.88 -6.47
CA PHE A 145 13.60 7.54 -5.05
C PHE A 145 12.65 8.37 -4.17
N ALA A 146 12.17 9.51 -4.65
CA ALA A 146 11.20 10.34 -3.94
C ALA A 146 9.78 9.78 -4.00
N ASP A 147 9.46 8.95 -4.98
CA ASP A 147 8.10 8.44 -5.19
C ASP A 147 7.76 7.31 -4.24
N ILE A 148 6.46 7.20 -3.89
CA ILE A 148 5.97 6.05 -3.13
C ILE A 148 6.01 4.76 -3.97
N MET A 149 5.88 4.88 -5.30
CA MET A 149 5.93 3.75 -6.23
C MET A 149 7.36 3.37 -6.64
N TYR A 150 8.40 3.90 -5.97
CA TYR A 150 9.78 3.51 -6.20
C TYR A 150 10.02 2.02 -5.97
N THR A 151 10.81 1.38 -6.86
CA THR A 151 11.23 -0.01 -6.67
C THR A 151 12.73 -0.12 -6.43
N PHE A 152 13.10 -0.88 -5.40
CA PHE A 152 14.49 -1.09 -5.01
C PHE A 152 15.31 -1.93 -5.99
N GLN A 153 14.74 -2.41 -7.09
CA GLN A 153 15.53 -2.99 -8.19
C GLN A 153 16.48 -1.97 -8.82
N TYR A 154 16.25 -0.67 -8.66
CA TYR A 154 17.16 0.40 -9.07
C TYR A 154 18.25 0.70 -8.02
N GLY A 155 18.30 -0.05 -6.91
CA GLY A 155 19.21 0.17 -5.80
C GLY A 155 18.69 1.17 -4.78
N GLY A 156 19.56 1.77 -4.00
CA GLY A 156 19.19 2.77 -3.00
C GLY A 156 19.23 2.25 -1.56
N ASP A 157 19.19 3.18 -0.63
CA ASP A 157 19.24 2.93 0.80
C ASP A 157 17.84 2.76 1.37
N PHE A 158 17.49 1.53 1.78
CA PHE A 158 16.21 1.19 2.38
C PHE A 158 15.92 2.00 3.65
N VAL A 159 16.94 2.22 4.49
CA VAL A 159 16.75 2.98 5.71
C VAL A 159 16.43 4.44 5.37
N ALA A 160 17.20 5.05 4.47
CA ALA A 160 16.98 6.42 4.04
C ALA A 160 15.59 6.59 3.40
N TYR A 161 15.13 5.59 2.63
CA TYR A 161 13.80 5.62 2.01
C TYR A 161 12.69 5.77 3.06
N PHE A 162 12.69 4.96 4.10
CA PHE A 162 11.67 5.02 5.15
C PHE A 162 11.90 6.21 6.10
N MET A 163 13.16 6.57 6.37
CA MET A 163 13.50 7.67 7.25
C MET A 163 13.00 9.03 6.75
N ARG A 164 12.97 9.27 5.44
CA ARG A 164 12.44 10.52 4.87
C ARG A 164 11.01 10.85 5.30
N PHE A 165 10.18 9.81 5.52
CA PHE A 165 8.83 9.97 6.07
C PHE A 165 8.83 9.98 7.59
N ARG A 166 9.58 9.05 8.22
CA ARG A 166 9.69 8.94 9.67
C ARG A 166 10.14 10.25 10.34
N GLU A 167 11.06 10.98 9.74
CA GLU A 167 11.59 12.25 10.27
C GLU A 167 10.58 13.39 10.30
N GLN A 168 9.45 13.25 9.62
CA GLN A 168 8.36 14.21 9.63
C GLN A 168 7.35 13.96 10.76
N LEU A 169 7.51 12.86 11.51
CA LEU A 169 6.56 12.40 12.51
C LEU A 169 7.11 12.62 13.92
N GLU A 170 6.30 13.18 14.82
CA GLU A 170 6.57 13.28 16.24
C GLU A 170 5.81 12.19 17.02
N VAL A 171 4.56 11.94 16.66
CA VAL A 171 3.68 10.96 17.27
C VAL A 171 3.02 10.06 16.22
N TRP A 172 2.41 8.98 16.66
CA TRP A 172 1.82 7.97 15.79
C TRP A 172 0.69 8.53 14.90
N ASP A 173 -0.14 9.42 15.43
CA ASP A 173 -1.26 10.04 14.70
C ASP A 173 -0.79 10.93 13.54
N ASP A 174 0.46 11.39 13.55
CA ASP A 174 1.02 12.18 12.45
C ASP A 174 1.09 11.39 11.15
N ILE A 175 1.19 10.05 11.22
CA ILE A 175 1.19 9.17 10.04
C ILE A 175 -0.04 9.43 9.16
N ARG A 176 -1.22 9.58 9.79
CA ARG A 176 -2.47 9.83 9.07
C ARG A 176 -2.51 11.20 8.37
N GLN A 177 -1.81 12.17 8.92
CA GLN A 177 -1.88 13.58 8.49
C GLN A 177 -0.76 13.95 7.52
N THR A 178 0.38 13.25 7.59
CA THR A 178 1.55 13.49 6.74
C THR A 178 1.35 12.84 5.38
N SER A 179 1.59 13.61 4.31
CA SER A 179 1.51 13.06 2.94
C SER A 179 2.71 12.16 2.65
N PRO A 180 2.49 10.89 2.24
CA PRO A 180 3.57 10.01 1.82
C PRO A 180 3.98 10.21 0.35
N PHE A 181 3.30 11.07 -0.39
CA PHE A 181 3.40 11.19 -1.85
C PHE A 181 4.36 12.28 -2.30
N SER A 182 5.07 12.00 -3.38
CA SER A 182 5.70 13.02 -4.21
C SER A 182 4.66 13.76 -5.07
N THR A 183 5.07 14.86 -5.71
CA THR A 183 4.22 15.53 -6.70
C THR A 183 3.94 14.62 -7.90
N ALA A 184 4.89 13.77 -8.28
CA ALA A 184 4.74 12.84 -9.40
C ALA A 184 3.72 11.73 -9.08
N ASP A 185 3.73 11.17 -7.85
CA ASP A 185 2.72 10.20 -7.41
C ASP A 185 1.30 10.79 -7.51
N GLY A 186 1.09 12.00 -6.99
CA GLY A 186 -0.20 12.68 -7.04
C GLY A 186 -0.66 12.97 -8.47
N SER A 187 0.24 13.41 -9.35
CA SER A 187 -0.06 13.67 -10.76
C SER A 187 -0.40 12.40 -11.53
N ALA A 188 0.35 11.31 -11.29
CA ALA A 188 0.09 10.02 -11.90
C ALA A 188 -1.28 9.46 -11.49
N PHE A 189 -1.60 9.53 -10.19
CA PHE A 189 -2.89 9.09 -9.67
C PHE A 189 -4.05 9.92 -10.23
N GLY A 190 -3.93 11.26 -10.23
CA GLY A 190 -4.94 12.15 -10.82
C GLY A 190 -5.17 11.91 -12.31
N SER A 191 -4.15 11.47 -13.05
CA SER A 191 -4.29 11.10 -14.47
C SER A 191 -5.07 9.80 -14.67
N LEU A 192 -5.00 8.86 -13.73
CA LEU A 192 -5.78 7.62 -13.76
C LEU A 192 -7.24 7.86 -13.38
N TYR A 193 -7.49 8.81 -12.48
CA TYR A 193 -8.81 9.11 -11.90
C TYR A 193 -9.20 10.59 -12.14
N PRO A 194 -9.38 11.02 -13.41
CA PRO A 194 -9.69 12.40 -13.78
C PRO A 194 -11.06 12.87 -13.29
#